data_a00913295288a609adc1f0f111e9e544
#
_entry.id   a00913295288a609adc1f0f111e9e544
#
_cell.length_a   1.000
_cell.length_b   1.000
_cell.length_c   1.000
_cell.angle_alpha   90.00
_cell.angle_beta   90.00
_cell.angle_gamma   90.00
#
_symmetry.space_group_name_H-M   'P 1'
#
loop_
_entity.id
_entity.type
_entity.pdbx_description
1 polymer ?
#
loop_
_entity_poly.entity_id
_entity_poly.type
_entity_poly.pdbx_seq_one_letter_code
_entity_poly.pdbx_strand_id
1 'polypeptide(L)'
;CFVAEAVTITTPHLSINASVQDDVLFSVAYLCWGTPTIQWRFMSVSRIQSIVVWQPEVYENISDAYKDRLHTYDNGSIMLQDLSLKDSGYYVITVTEPSGTSKDAVIILKVTENLYEDLHFLAVFITALGAIAGFLMLSMWLLDKVVNRIKLKQRNRRQIEQEVIELQPLDGESESHISKEDS
;
A
#
# COMPACT_ATOMS: atom_id res chain seq x y z
N CYS A 1 27.89 30.63 -47.19
CA CYS A 1 26.60 30.20 -46.63
C CYS A 1 26.86 29.68 -45.22
N PHE A 2 26.62 30.53 -44.20
CA PHE A 2 26.51 30.02 -42.83
C PHE A 2 25.17 29.32 -42.76
N VAL A 3 25.21 27.99 -42.57
CA VAL A 3 24.02 27.25 -42.17
C VAL A 3 23.73 27.70 -40.75
N ALA A 4 22.69 28.47 -40.54
CA ALA A 4 22.18 28.77 -39.21
C ALA A 4 21.83 27.42 -38.59
N GLU A 5 22.58 27.02 -37.60
CA GLU A 5 22.31 25.79 -36.85
C GLU A 5 20.99 26.02 -36.14
N ALA A 6 19.96 25.30 -36.57
CA ALA A 6 18.62 25.45 -36.04
C ALA A 6 18.60 24.96 -34.57
N VAL A 7 17.75 25.59 -33.76
CA VAL A 7 17.46 25.12 -32.39
C VAL A 7 17.36 23.61 -32.35
N THR A 8 18.11 22.98 -31.44
CA THR A 8 18.04 21.53 -31.20
C THR A 8 17.68 21.26 -29.77
N ILE A 9 16.80 20.24 -29.55
CA ILE A 9 16.44 19.75 -28.24
C ILE A 9 16.77 18.26 -28.19
N THR A 10 17.50 17.86 -27.17
CA THR A 10 17.85 16.46 -26.91
C THR A 10 17.17 16.00 -25.62
N THR A 11 16.47 14.89 -25.67
CA THR A 11 15.85 14.27 -24.52
C THR A 11 16.37 12.83 -24.37
N PRO A 12 16.93 12.44 -23.22
CA PRO A 12 17.44 11.08 -23.02
C PRO A 12 16.31 10.04 -22.95
N HIS A 13 15.13 10.47 -22.50
CA HIS A 13 13.96 9.61 -22.35
C HIS A 13 12.73 10.23 -22.99
N LEU A 14 12.08 9.50 -23.89
CA LEU A 14 10.82 9.90 -24.51
C LEU A 14 9.59 9.46 -23.70
N SER A 15 9.78 8.52 -22.77
CA SER A 15 8.73 8.02 -21.88
C SER A 15 9.30 7.73 -20.51
N ILE A 16 8.56 8.13 -19.46
CA ILE A 16 8.90 7.95 -18.06
C ILE A 16 7.72 7.25 -17.39
N ASN A 17 8.01 6.20 -16.62
CA ASN A 17 7.04 5.55 -15.75
C ASN A 17 7.40 5.91 -14.30
N ALA A 18 6.41 6.31 -13.53
CA ALA A 18 6.55 6.68 -12.12
C ALA A 18 5.34 6.22 -11.32
N SER A 19 5.45 6.21 -10.00
CA SER A 19 4.35 5.93 -9.08
C SER A 19 3.77 7.23 -8.52
N VAL A 20 2.57 7.13 -7.96
CA VAL A 20 1.97 8.23 -7.17
C VAL A 20 2.93 8.60 -6.02
N GLN A 21 3.07 9.89 -5.74
CA GLN A 21 3.97 10.49 -4.74
C GLN A 21 5.47 10.45 -5.10
N ASP A 22 5.86 9.92 -6.27
CA ASP A 22 7.22 10.04 -6.77
C ASP A 22 7.51 11.45 -7.26
N ASP A 23 8.82 11.78 -7.36
CA ASP A 23 9.34 12.98 -8.01
C ASP A 23 9.95 12.58 -9.34
N VAL A 24 9.67 13.34 -10.40
CA VAL A 24 10.15 13.05 -11.76
C VAL A 24 10.91 14.22 -12.32
N LEU A 25 12.11 13.93 -12.85
CA LEU A 25 12.91 14.86 -13.61
C LEU A 25 12.67 14.66 -15.12
N PHE A 26 12.12 15.68 -15.79
CA PHE A 26 12.06 15.77 -17.24
C PHE A 26 13.37 16.36 -17.74
N SER A 27 14.33 15.48 -18.00
CA SER A 27 15.68 15.87 -18.41
C SER A 27 15.71 16.21 -19.88
N VAL A 28 16.21 17.41 -20.18
CA VAL A 28 16.41 17.89 -21.53
C VAL A 28 17.72 18.67 -21.63
N ALA A 29 18.23 18.81 -22.85
CA ALA A 29 19.29 19.75 -23.18
C ALA A 29 18.95 20.40 -24.49
N TYR A 30 19.27 21.68 -24.64
CA TYR A 30 19.05 22.43 -25.87
C TYR A 30 20.32 23.15 -26.30
N LEU A 31 20.40 23.41 -27.61
CA LEU A 31 21.38 24.28 -28.23
C LEU A 31 20.62 25.33 -29.03
N CYS A 32 20.91 26.60 -28.80
CA CYS A 32 20.30 27.73 -29.49
C CYS A 32 21.22 28.94 -29.50
N TRP A 33 20.91 29.94 -30.32
CA TRP A 33 21.59 31.22 -30.34
C TRP A 33 20.90 32.23 -29.42
N GLY A 34 21.69 32.86 -28.54
CA GLY A 34 21.21 33.86 -27.59
C GLY A 34 20.45 33.25 -26.45
N THR A 35 19.70 34.07 -25.70
CA THR A 35 18.91 33.63 -24.53
C THR A 35 17.52 33.25 -25.01
N PRO A 36 17.17 31.95 -24.97
CA PRO A 36 15.87 31.46 -25.46
C PRO A 36 14.76 31.72 -24.46
N THR A 37 13.52 31.72 -24.95
CA THR A 37 12.34 31.52 -24.13
C THR A 37 12.01 30.05 -24.12
N ILE A 38 11.88 29.47 -22.91
CA ILE A 38 11.57 28.06 -22.68
C ILE A 38 10.16 27.98 -22.13
N GLN A 39 9.34 27.11 -22.73
CA GLN A 39 7.96 26.88 -22.30
C GLN A 39 7.71 25.38 -22.14
N TRP A 40 7.15 24.97 -20.99
CA TRP A 40 6.59 23.64 -20.81
C TRP A 40 5.07 23.69 -20.77
N ARG A 41 4.46 22.76 -21.47
CA ARG A 41 3.01 22.55 -21.50
C ARG A 41 2.67 21.11 -21.17
N PHE A 42 1.61 20.93 -20.40
CA PHE A 42 0.99 19.63 -20.18
C PHE A 42 -0.18 19.45 -21.15
N MET A 43 -0.26 18.27 -21.76
CA MET A 43 -1.34 17.89 -22.65
C MET A 43 -1.88 16.53 -22.25
N SER A 44 -3.19 16.45 -22.07
CA SER A 44 -3.93 15.22 -21.90
C SER A 44 -5.14 15.19 -22.81
N VAL A 45 -5.86 14.08 -22.85
CA VAL A 45 -7.09 13.95 -23.68
C VAL A 45 -8.13 15.05 -23.37
N SER A 46 -8.17 15.51 -22.10
CA SER A 46 -9.21 16.43 -21.61
C SER A 46 -8.74 17.89 -21.47
N ARG A 47 -7.42 18.17 -21.47
CA ARG A 47 -6.92 19.54 -21.24
C ARG A 47 -5.53 19.76 -21.82
N ILE A 48 -5.29 21.03 -22.17
CA ILE A 48 -3.96 21.58 -22.47
C ILE A 48 -3.73 22.69 -21.45
N GLN A 49 -2.60 22.66 -20.75
CA GLN A 49 -2.28 23.62 -19.70
C GLN A 49 -0.83 24.05 -19.78
N SER A 50 -0.57 25.36 -19.64
CA SER A 50 0.79 25.86 -19.45
C SER A 50 1.28 25.48 -18.05
N ILE A 51 2.51 24.97 -17.96
CA ILE A 51 3.19 24.63 -16.71
C ILE A 51 4.04 25.81 -16.26
N VAL A 52 5.00 26.20 -17.12
CA VAL A 52 5.95 27.27 -16.88
C VAL A 52 6.43 27.88 -18.19
N VAL A 53 6.70 29.17 -18.14
CA VAL A 53 7.41 29.90 -19.20
C VAL A 53 8.49 30.70 -18.52
N TRP A 54 9.73 30.55 -18.97
CA TRP A 54 10.85 31.33 -18.44
C TRP A 54 11.90 31.67 -19.51
N GLN A 55 12.66 32.66 -19.19
CA GLN A 55 13.85 33.02 -19.90
C GLN A 55 15.00 33.05 -18.88
N PRO A 56 16.05 32.24 -19.03
CA PRO A 56 17.14 32.16 -18.08
C PRO A 56 17.64 33.54 -17.65
N GLU A 57 17.80 33.76 -16.34
CA GLU A 57 18.27 34.97 -15.67
C GLU A 57 17.39 36.23 -15.88
N VAL A 58 16.25 36.14 -16.59
CA VAL A 58 15.41 37.32 -16.91
C VAL A 58 14.05 37.24 -16.19
N TYR A 59 13.29 36.19 -16.40
CA TYR A 59 12.01 36.00 -15.75
C TYR A 59 11.60 34.53 -15.70
N GLU A 60 10.75 34.22 -14.75
CA GLU A 60 10.11 32.90 -14.59
C GLU A 60 8.64 33.09 -14.23
N ASN A 61 7.76 32.40 -14.93
CA ASN A 61 6.32 32.40 -14.67
C ASN A 61 5.79 30.97 -14.60
N ILE A 62 5.64 30.47 -13.39
CA ILE A 62 5.07 29.15 -13.10
C ILE A 62 3.56 29.29 -12.90
N SER A 63 2.78 28.44 -13.55
CA SER A 63 1.32 28.36 -13.34
C SER A 63 0.98 28.00 -11.90
N ASP A 64 -0.06 28.60 -11.33
CA ASP A 64 -0.47 28.42 -9.93
C ASP A 64 -0.68 26.95 -9.53
N ALA A 65 -1.10 26.12 -10.47
CA ALA A 65 -1.28 24.68 -10.24
C ALA A 65 0.03 23.89 -9.98
N TYR A 66 1.18 24.50 -10.27
CA TYR A 66 2.48 23.84 -10.22
C TYR A 66 3.50 24.55 -9.31
N LYS A 67 3.18 25.74 -8.74
CA LYS A 67 4.11 26.58 -7.98
C LYS A 67 4.80 25.85 -6.82
N ASP A 68 4.06 25.00 -6.10
CA ASP A 68 4.57 24.37 -4.88
C ASP A 68 5.30 23.05 -5.14
N ARG A 69 5.32 22.57 -6.39
CA ARG A 69 5.86 21.25 -6.74
C ARG A 69 6.69 21.20 -8.03
N LEU A 70 6.99 22.34 -8.60
CA LEU A 70 7.80 22.46 -9.83
C LEU A 70 9.13 23.14 -9.52
N HIS A 71 10.22 22.57 -10.01
CA HIS A 71 11.54 23.20 -10.04
C HIS A 71 12.05 23.24 -11.47
N THR A 72 12.58 24.38 -11.88
CA THR A 72 13.18 24.61 -13.19
C THR A 72 14.70 24.56 -13.10
N TYR A 73 15.35 24.21 -14.21
CA TYR A 73 16.80 24.18 -14.34
C TYR A 73 17.24 24.95 -15.58
N ASP A 74 18.42 25.55 -15.54
CA ASP A 74 18.96 26.40 -16.62
C ASP A 74 19.12 25.65 -17.95
N ASN A 75 19.30 24.34 -17.91
CA ASN A 75 19.41 23.50 -19.12
C ASN A 75 18.04 23.17 -19.76
N GLY A 76 16.96 23.77 -19.28
CA GLY A 76 15.62 23.55 -19.81
C GLY A 76 14.85 22.39 -19.12
N SER A 77 15.51 21.62 -18.27
CA SER A 77 14.87 20.54 -17.51
C SER A 77 13.90 21.08 -16.46
N ILE A 78 12.91 20.28 -16.11
CA ILE A 78 12.02 20.55 -14.97
C ILE A 78 11.90 19.32 -14.08
N MET A 79 11.76 19.53 -12.78
CA MET A 79 11.42 18.49 -11.82
C MET A 79 10.03 18.74 -11.29
N LEU A 80 9.15 17.71 -11.39
CA LEU A 80 7.81 17.74 -10.86
C LEU A 80 7.74 16.78 -9.67
N GLN A 81 7.33 17.31 -8.51
CA GLN A 81 7.25 16.58 -7.26
C GLN A 81 5.82 16.14 -6.95
N ASP A 82 5.69 15.17 -6.06
CA ASP A 82 4.41 14.67 -5.54
C ASP A 82 3.41 14.33 -6.65
N LEU A 83 3.77 13.36 -7.48
CA LEU A 83 2.97 12.97 -8.63
C LEU A 83 1.64 12.35 -8.22
N SER A 84 0.62 12.68 -8.99
CA SER A 84 -0.71 12.08 -8.94
C SER A 84 -1.08 11.41 -10.26
N LEU A 85 -2.09 10.55 -10.27
CA LEU A 85 -2.58 9.90 -11.50
C LEU A 85 -2.98 10.91 -12.58
N LYS A 86 -3.42 12.14 -12.17
CA LYS A 86 -3.81 13.23 -13.07
C LYS A 86 -2.65 13.85 -13.82
N ASP A 87 -1.41 13.59 -13.38
CA ASP A 87 -0.19 14.07 -14.02
C ASP A 87 0.27 13.18 -15.17
N SER A 88 -0.38 12.04 -15.40
CA SER A 88 -0.17 11.21 -16.59
C SER A 88 -0.58 11.94 -17.85
N GLY A 89 0.33 12.02 -18.81
CA GLY A 89 0.07 12.72 -20.07
C GLY A 89 1.34 13.07 -20.84
N TYR A 90 1.22 14.01 -21.73
CA TYR A 90 2.28 14.49 -22.61
C TYR A 90 2.83 15.81 -22.07
N TYR A 91 4.13 15.87 -21.87
CA TYR A 91 4.87 17.07 -21.48
C TYR A 91 5.64 17.58 -22.68
N VAL A 92 5.26 18.76 -23.14
CA VAL A 92 5.82 19.37 -24.34
C VAL A 92 6.70 20.53 -23.94
N ILE A 93 7.98 20.46 -24.24
CA ILE A 93 8.90 21.59 -24.16
C ILE A 93 8.95 22.28 -25.52
N THR A 94 8.88 23.61 -25.51
CA THR A 94 9.15 24.51 -26.67
C THR A 94 10.31 25.42 -26.31
N VAL A 95 11.33 25.42 -27.12
CA VAL A 95 12.47 26.36 -27.02
C VAL A 95 12.40 27.30 -28.17
N THR A 96 12.31 28.62 -27.90
CA THR A 96 12.18 29.67 -28.88
C THR A 96 13.39 30.60 -28.80
N GLU A 97 14.13 30.75 -29.87
CA GLU A 97 15.22 31.72 -30.01
C GLU A 97 14.70 33.16 -30.09
N PRO A 98 15.55 34.17 -29.79
CA PRO A 98 15.20 35.57 -30.03
C PRO A 98 14.88 35.89 -31.50
N SER A 99 15.40 35.10 -32.43
CA SER A 99 15.08 35.17 -33.86
C SER A 99 13.63 34.80 -34.23
N GLY A 100 12.90 34.15 -33.29
CA GLY A 100 11.57 33.61 -33.51
C GLY A 100 11.55 32.14 -33.94
N THR A 101 12.71 31.54 -34.21
CA THR A 101 12.80 30.11 -34.53
C THR A 101 12.50 29.28 -33.28
N SER A 102 11.66 28.28 -33.40
CA SER A 102 11.28 27.40 -32.27
C SER A 102 11.37 25.93 -32.63
N LYS A 103 11.59 25.10 -31.57
CA LYS A 103 11.60 23.65 -31.65
C LYS A 103 10.83 23.07 -30.47
N ASP A 104 10.12 21.99 -30.73
CA ASP A 104 9.36 21.24 -29.71
C ASP A 104 9.96 19.86 -29.48
N ALA A 105 9.89 19.38 -28.25
CA ALA A 105 10.09 17.98 -27.91
C ALA A 105 8.99 17.50 -26.93
N VAL A 106 8.70 16.21 -26.96
CA VAL A 106 7.61 15.62 -26.18
C VAL A 106 8.16 14.48 -25.32
N ILE A 107 7.79 14.49 -24.06
CA ILE A 107 8.05 13.39 -23.11
C ILE A 107 6.71 12.88 -22.58
N ILE A 108 6.53 11.58 -22.55
CA ILE A 108 5.32 10.93 -22.04
C ILE A 108 5.55 10.53 -20.59
N LEU A 109 4.68 10.95 -19.69
CA LEU A 109 4.67 10.49 -18.30
C LEU A 109 3.48 9.57 -18.08
N LYS A 110 3.76 8.39 -17.52
CA LYS A 110 2.76 7.45 -17.04
C LYS A 110 2.92 7.27 -15.53
N VAL A 111 1.93 7.73 -14.79
CA VAL A 111 1.85 7.56 -13.33
C VAL A 111 0.94 6.39 -13.01
N THR A 112 1.39 5.49 -12.14
CA THR A 112 0.64 4.32 -11.68
C THR A 112 0.50 4.34 -10.17
N GLU A 113 -0.58 3.74 -9.65
CA GLU A 113 -0.72 3.54 -8.20
C GLU A 113 0.25 2.46 -7.71
N ASN A 114 0.78 2.68 -6.53
CA ASN A 114 1.67 1.73 -5.87
C ASN A 114 0.82 0.73 -5.06
N LEU A 115 0.23 -0.26 -5.75
CA LEU A 115 -0.63 -1.30 -5.16
C LEU A 115 0.07 -2.18 -4.11
N TYR A 116 1.41 -2.08 -3.97
CA TYR A 116 2.17 -2.95 -3.08
C TYR A 116 1.96 -2.65 -1.60
N GLU A 117 1.71 -1.41 -1.21
CA GLU A 117 1.45 -1.08 0.20
C GLU A 117 0.10 -1.64 0.66
N ASP A 118 -0.94 -1.49 -0.14
CA ASP A 118 -2.28 -2.02 0.17
C ASP A 118 -2.29 -3.56 0.22
N LEU A 119 -1.52 -4.21 -0.66
CA LEU A 119 -1.40 -5.67 -0.67
C LEU A 119 -0.69 -6.21 0.56
N HIS A 120 0.31 -5.49 1.10
CA HIS A 120 1.00 -5.86 2.33
C HIS A 120 0.07 -5.78 3.55
N PHE A 121 -0.70 -4.69 3.68
CA PHE A 121 -1.72 -4.56 4.73
C PHE A 121 -2.78 -5.66 4.66
N LEU A 122 -3.25 -5.99 3.45
CA LEU A 122 -4.22 -7.06 3.24
C LEU A 122 -3.64 -8.42 3.64
N ALA A 123 -2.39 -8.72 3.29
CA ALA A 123 -1.72 -9.97 3.65
C ALA A 123 -1.55 -10.10 5.18
N VAL A 124 -1.12 -9.03 5.86
CA VAL A 124 -1.00 -8.98 7.33
C VAL A 124 -2.37 -9.16 7.99
N PHE A 125 -3.42 -8.54 7.46
CA PHE A 125 -4.78 -8.67 7.99
C PHE A 125 -5.32 -10.10 7.87
N ILE A 126 -5.13 -10.75 6.72
CA ILE A 126 -5.54 -12.15 6.49
C ILE A 126 -4.78 -13.11 7.41
N THR A 127 -3.48 -12.90 7.61
CA THR A 127 -2.69 -13.75 8.52
C THR A 127 -3.12 -13.58 9.98
N ALA A 128 -3.45 -12.37 10.42
CA ALA A 128 -3.97 -12.10 11.76
C ALA A 128 -5.33 -12.79 12.00
N LEU A 129 -6.25 -12.70 11.03
CA LEU A 129 -7.56 -13.41 11.11
C LEU A 129 -7.38 -14.93 11.17
N GLY A 130 -6.47 -15.48 10.37
CA GLY A 130 -6.14 -16.92 10.42
C GLY A 130 -5.58 -17.36 11.76
N ALA A 131 -4.72 -16.56 12.39
CA ALA A 131 -4.18 -16.85 13.72
C ALA A 131 -5.28 -16.84 14.80
N ILE A 132 -6.21 -15.88 14.75
CA ILE A 132 -7.34 -15.80 15.67
C ILE A 132 -8.26 -17.01 15.51
N ALA A 133 -8.60 -17.38 14.28
CA ALA A 133 -9.44 -18.56 14.00
C ALA A 133 -8.78 -19.85 14.49
N GLY A 134 -7.48 -20.02 14.27
CA GLY A 134 -6.70 -21.15 14.77
C GLY A 134 -6.68 -21.22 16.29
N PHE A 135 -6.51 -20.09 16.96
CA PHE A 135 -6.54 -20.02 18.43
C PHE A 135 -7.91 -20.39 18.98
N LEU A 136 -9.00 -19.93 18.36
CA LEU A 136 -10.37 -20.30 18.77
C LEU A 136 -10.65 -21.81 18.60
N MET A 137 -10.20 -22.41 17.49
CA MET A 137 -10.34 -23.85 17.27
C MET A 137 -9.56 -24.68 18.31
N LEU A 138 -8.33 -24.27 18.61
CA LEU A 138 -7.52 -24.92 19.64
C LEU A 138 -8.15 -24.80 21.03
N SER A 139 -8.70 -23.65 21.37
CA SER A 139 -9.36 -23.42 22.66
C SER A 139 -10.62 -24.27 22.80
N MET A 140 -11.44 -24.39 21.77
CA MET A 140 -12.61 -25.28 21.78
C MET A 140 -12.21 -26.75 21.92
N TRP A 141 -11.18 -27.19 21.19
CA TRP A 141 -10.68 -28.56 21.30
C TRP A 141 -10.16 -28.90 22.72
N LEU A 142 -9.43 -27.94 23.34
CA LEU A 142 -8.96 -28.10 24.72
C LEU A 142 -10.11 -28.14 25.71
N LEU A 143 -11.13 -27.29 25.54
CA LEU A 143 -12.33 -27.28 26.38
C LEU A 143 -13.08 -28.63 26.30
N ASP A 144 -13.30 -29.16 25.09
CA ASP A 144 -13.92 -30.46 24.89
C ASP A 144 -13.14 -31.59 25.58
N LYS A 145 -11.82 -31.55 25.49
CA LYS A 145 -10.94 -32.52 26.13
C LYS A 145 -11.02 -32.44 27.65
N VAL A 146 -11.07 -31.23 28.21
CA VAL A 146 -11.24 -31.02 29.68
C VAL A 146 -12.63 -31.46 30.14
N VAL A 147 -13.69 -31.08 29.44
CA VAL A 147 -15.07 -31.47 29.77
C VAL A 147 -15.24 -32.98 29.73
N ASN A 148 -14.69 -33.65 28.71
CA ASN A 148 -14.75 -35.13 28.63
C ASN A 148 -13.98 -35.81 29.77
N ARG A 149 -12.84 -35.28 30.21
CA ARG A 149 -12.12 -35.79 31.39
C ARG A 149 -12.92 -35.61 32.67
N ILE A 150 -13.59 -34.47 32.84
CA ILE A 150 -14.45 -34.22 34.02
C ILE A 150 -15.64 -35.17 34.01
N LYS A 151 -16.32 -35.37 32.87
CA LYS A 151 -17.43 -36.31 32.74
C LYS A 151 -17.04 -37.76 33.07
N LEU A 152 -15.86 -38.20 32.60
CA LEU A 152 -15.33 -39.54 32.93
C LEU A 152 -15.07 -39.69 34.45
N LYS A 153 -14.49 -38.65 35.09
CA LYS A 153 -14.23 -38.69 36.54
C LYS A 153 -15.51 -38.69 37.36
N GLN A 154 -16.56 -37.98 36.92
CA GLN A 154 -17.86 -37.99 37.55
C GLN A 154 -18.60 -39.35 37.39
N ARG A 155 -18.49 -40.00 36.21
CA ARG A 155 -19.06 -41.35 36.01
C ARG A 155 -18.40 -42.38 36.91
N ASN A 156 -17.09 -42.38 37.05
CA ASN A 156 -16.35 -43.26 37.92
C ASN A 156 -16.73 -43.03 39.39
N ARG A 157 -16.92 -41.80 39.86
CA ARG A 157 -17.40 -41.53 41.24
C ARG A 157 -18.80 -42.09 41.49
N ARG A 158 -19.73 -41.90 40.54
CA ARG A 158 -21.09 -42.45 40.68
C ARG A 158 -21.12 -43.98 40.70
N GLN A 159 -20.26 -44.66 39.95
CA GLN A 159 -20.14 -46.11 39.98
C GLN A 159 -19.60 -46.61 41.31
N ILE A 160 -18.57 -45.94 41.87
CA ILE A 160 -18.02 -46.28 43.18
C ILE A 160 -19.08 -46.06 44.32
N GLU A 161 -19.84 -44.96 44.25
CA GLU A 161 -20.93 -44.70 45.22
C GLU A 161 -22.05 -45.75 45.15
N GLN A 162 -22.41 -46.22 43.93
CA GLN A 162 -23.40 -47.31 43.79
C GLN A 162 -22.89 -48.66 44.33
N GLU A 163 -21.63 -48.99 44.09
CA GLU A 163 -20.98 -50.20 44.55
C GLU A 163 -20.87 -50.22 46.11
N VAL A 164 -20.57 -49.04 46.71
CA VAL A 164 -20.55 -48.91 48.20
C VAL A 164 -21.94 -49.06 48.83
N ILE A 165 -22.98 -48.55 48.17
CA ILE A 165 -24.37 -48.69 48.65
C ILE A 165 -24.86 -50.12 48.53
N GLU A 166 -24.44 -50.92 47.55
CA GLU A 166 -24.83 -52.31 47.34
C GLU A 166 -24.12 -53.26 48.33
N LEU A 167 -22.97 -52.88 48.87
CA LEU A 167 -22.21 -53.65 49.88
C LEU A 167 -22.66 -53.41 51.33
N GLN A 168 -23.48 -52.39 51.60
CA GLN A 168 -23.98 -52.10 52.98
C GLN A 168 -25.15 -52.95 53.53
N PRO A 169 -25.92 -53.78 52.76
CA PRO A 169 -27.03 -54.59 53.36
C PRO A 169 -26.60 -55.82 54.06
N LEU A 170 -25.33 -56.24 54.10
CA LEU A 170 -24.92 -57.54 54.65
C LEU A 170 -24.46 -57.52 56.13
N ASP A 171 -24.26 -56.38 56.75
CA ASP A 171 -23.79 -56.29 58.14
C ASP A 171 -24.89 -55.97 59.17
N GLY A 172 -26.18 -55.85 58.76
CA GLY A 172 -27.30 -55.47 59.64
C GLY A 172 -28.16 -56.62 60.15
N GLU A 173 -27.92 -57.92 59.79
CA GLU A 173 -28.86 -59.00 60.06
C GLU A 173 -28.33 -60.10 61.02
N SER A 174 -27.19 -59.87 61.67
CA SER A 174 -26.64 -60.89 62.62
C SER A 174 -26.67 -60.54 64.10
N GLU A 175 -27.37 -59.48 64.55
CA GLU A 175 -27.40 -59.11 65.98
C GLU A 175 -28.79 -59.15 66.72
N SER A 176 -29.84 -59.78 66.17
CA SER A 176 -31.16 -59.81 66.86
C SER A 176 -31.68 -61.17 67.24
N HIS A 177 -30.86 -62.22 67.40
CA HIS A 177 -31.34 -63.56 67.82
C HIS A 177 -30.55 -64.18 68.98
N ILE A 178 -30.21 -63.42 70.03
CA ILE A 178 -29.81 -64.05 71.34
C ILE A 178 -30.33 -63.15 72.47
N SER A 179 -31.53 -63.33 72.90
CA SER A 179 -31.96 -63.09 74.27
C SER A 179 -33.49 -63.28 74.44
N LYS A 180 -33.95 -64.51 74.45
CA LYS A 180 -35.18 -64.95 75.16
C LYS A 180 -35.18 -66.45 75.30
N GLU A 181 -34.47 -66.94 76.29
CA GLU A 181 -34.81 -68.14 77.08
C GLU A 181 -33.98 -68.08 78.35
N ASP A 182 -34.63 -67.68 79.39
CA ASP A 182 -34.65 -68.29 80.71
C ASP A 182 -35.30 -67.34 81.74
N SER A 183 -36.44 -67.85 82.24
CA SER A 183 -37.16 -67.70 83.56
C SER A 183 -38.56 -67.22 83.43
#